data_8803f8dec3493ba3850c963fd6903ee3
#
_entry.id   8803f8dec3493ba3850c963fd6903ee3
#
_cell.length_a   1.000
_cell.length_b   1.000
_cell.length_c   1.000
_cell.angle_alpha   90.00
_cell.angle_beta   90.00
_cell.angle_gamma   90.00
#
_symmetry.space_group_name_H-M   'P 1'
#
loop_
_entity.id
_entity.type
_entity.pdbx_description
1 polymer ?
#
loop_
_entity_poly.entity_id
_entity_poly.type
_entity_poly.pdbx_seq_one_letter_code
_entity_poly.pdbx_strand_id
1 'polypeptide(L)'
;MNQPQILKQRQLSRRAMLLISILLMLIDQISKSWARQQLSSGFVLPFVPGLLQLRLISNTGAAFNLFNGATFLLGLLSLAVTIGLMVWIWRAGQMPIWQGLAMSFLLGGTIGNGLDRWRLGHVTDFLQLVPVDFPIFNGADVAINLAVICFGIDALTRRHGQQHK
;
A
#
# COMPACT_ATOMS: atom_id res chain seq x y z
N MET A 1 -12.29 38.05 25.65
CA MET A 1 -11.21 37.58 24.74
C MET A 1 -11.48 36.11 24.47
N ASN A 2 -12.07 35.79 23.33
CA ASN A 2 -12.29 34.39 22.91
C ASN A 2 -10.95 33.81 22.46
N GLN A 3 -10.42 32.84 23.19
CA GLN A 3 -9.30 32.03 22.72
C GLN A 3 -9.75 31.22 21.48
N PRO A 4 -9.01 31.24 20.39
CA PRO A 4 -9.33 30.41 19.25
C PRO A 4 -9.28 28.94 19.67
N GLN A 5 -10.41 28.25 19.57
CA GLN A 5 -10.46 26.79 19.73
C GLN A 5 -9.56 26.16 18.66
N ILE A 6 -8.35 25.78 19.04
CA ILE A 6 -7.45 24.97 18.21
C ILE A 6 -8.17 23.63 18.00
N LEU A 7 -8.72 23.43 16.81
CA LEU A 7 -9.36 22.17 16.43
C LEU A 7 -8.35 21.04 16.67
N LYS A 8 -8.62 20.24 17.70
CA LYS A 8 -7.79 19.09 18.06
C LYS A 8 -7.75 18.15 16.86
N GLN A 9 -6.64 18.13 16.13
CA GLN A 9 -6.48 17.25 14.98
C GLN A 9 -6.72 15.81 15.43
N ARG A 10 -7.60 15.10 14.70
CA ARG A 10 -7.83 13.67 14.94
C ARG A 10 -6.51 12.92 14.80
N GLN A 11 -6.22 12.07 15.78
CA GLN A 11 -4.99 11.28 15.81
C GLN A 11 -5.31 9.79 15.71
N LEU A 12 -4.47 9.06 15.04
CA LEU A 12 -4.51 7.60 14.98
C LEU A 12 -3.55 7.02 16.03
N SER A 13 -4.04 6.10 16.84
CA SER A 13 -3.19 5.41 17.81
C SER A 13 -2.33 4.36 17.14
N ARG A 14 -1.18 4.01 17.75
CA ARG A 14 -0.32 2.93 17.29
C ARG A 14 -1.08 1.62 17.05
N ARG A 15 -1.98 1.24 17.96
CA ARG A 15 -2.79 0.02 17.82
C ARG A 15 -3.67 0.07 16.58
N ALA A 16 -4.32 1.20 16.32
CA ALA A 16 -5.15 1.37 15.14
C ALA A 16 -4.32 1.30 13.85
N MET A 17 -3.14 1.94 13.81
CA MET A 17 -2.24 1.88 12.66
C MET A 17 -1.81 0.44 12.34
N LEU A 18 -1.38 -0.33 13.34
CA LEU A 18 -0.98 -1.72 13.16
C LEU A 18 -2.16 -2.62 12.74
N LEU A 19 -3.34 -2.43 13.32
CA LEU A 19 -4.55 -3.19 12.93
C LEU A 19 -4.93 -2.92 11.47
N ILE A 20 -4.89 -1.67 11.02
CA ILE A 20 -5.13 -1.30 9.62
C ILE A 20 -4.10 -1.97 8.71
N SER A 21 -2.82 -1.93 9.07
CA SER A 21 -1.75 -2.57 8.28
C SER A 21 -1.95 -4.08 8.16
N ILE A 22 -2.29 -4.75 9.26
CA ILE A 22 -2.57 -6.20 9.27
C ILE A 22 -3.79 -6.51 8.40
N LEU A 23 -4.87 -5.74 8.52
CA LEU A 23 -6.07 -5.94 7.72
C LEU A 23 -5.78 -5.80 6.21
N LEU A 24 -5.04 -4.78 5.82
CA LEU A 24 -4.66 -4.56 4.43
C LEU A 24 -3.78 -5.69 3.89
N MET A 25 -2.79 -6.12 4.67
CA MET A 25 -1.94 -7.26 4.33
C MET A 25 -2.76 -8.55 4.17
N LEU A 26 -3.72 -8.80 5.06
CA LEU A 26 -4.59 -9.98 4.97
C LEU A 26 -5.49 -9.92 3.72
N ILE A 27 -6.11 -8.78 3.44
CA ILE A 27 -6.92 -8.57 2.23
C ILE A 27 -6.08 -8.81 0.98
N ASP A 28 -4.87 -8.26 0.93
CA ASP A 28 -3.94 -8.46 -0.19
C ASP A 28 -3.61 -9.95 -0.37
N GLN A 29 -3.18 -10.64 0.68
CA GLN A 29 -2.81 -12.06 0.60
C GLN A 29 -3.99 -12.98 0.25
N ILE A 30 -5.19 -12.69 0.77
CA ILE A 30 -6.40 -13.44 0.44
C ILE A 30 -6.76 -13.23 -1.04
N SER A 31 -6.78 -11.99 -1.52
CA SER A 31 -7.09 -11.69 -2.92
C SER A 31 -6.07 -12.30 -3.89
N LYS A 32 -4.79 -12.24 -3.58
CA LYS A 32 -3.72 -12.89 -4.35
C LYS A 32 -3.85 -14.42 -4.36
N SER A 33 -4.17 -15.02 -3.20
CA SER A 33 -4.40 -16.46 -3.12
C SER A 33 -5.60 -16.89 -3.96
N TRP A 34 -6.69 -16.14 -3.90
CA TRP A 34 -7.86 -16.34 -4.73
C TRP A 34 -7.50 -16.22 -6.23
N ALA A 35 -6.77 -15.17 -6.62
CA ALA A 35 -6.37 -14.95 -8.01
C ALA A 35 -5.52 -16.11 -8.55
N ARG A 36 -4.56 -16.62 -7.77
CA ARG A 36 -3.74 -17.78 -8.16
C ARG A 36 -4.56 -19.07 -8.34
N GLN A 37 -5.66 -19.24 -7.60
CA GLN A 37 -6.51 -20.44 -7.67
C GLN A 37 -7.54 -20.36 -8.79
N GLN A 38 -8.07 -19.17 -9.06
CA GLN A 38 -9.20 -19.00 -9.98
C GLN A 38 -8.80 -18.54 -11.38
N LEU A 39 -7.64 -17.87 -11.50
CA LEU A 39 -7.19 -17.34 -12.80
C LEU A 39 -6.12 -18.24 -13.39
N SER A 40 -6.35 -18.70 -14.62
CA SER A 40 -5.35 -19.43 -15.38
C SER A 40 -4.43 -18.45 -16.10
N SER A 41 -3.14 -18.78 -16.21
CA SER A 41 -2.18 -17.96 -16.95
C SER A 41 -2.61 -17.79 -18.42
N GLY A 42 -2.61 -16.55 -18.88
CA GLY A 42 -2.99 -16.21 -20.26
C GLY A 42 -4.47 -15.92 -20.49
N PHE A 43 -5.35 -16.25 -19.55
CA PHE A 43 -6.75 -15.87 -19.63
C PHE A 43 -7.00 -14.48 -19.04
N VAL A 44 -7.93 -13.76 -19.65
CA VAL A 44 -8.38 -12.44 -19.23
C VAL A 44 -9.86 -12.53 -18.93
N LEU A 45 -10.26 -12.11 -17.71
CA LEU A 45 -11.66 -12.09 -17.28
C LEU A 45 -12.09 -10.65 -17.04
N PRO A 46 -13.16 -10.15 -17.68
CA PRO A 46 -13.75 -8.85 -17.34
C PRO A 46 -14.19 -8.84 -15.87
N PHE A 47 -13.79 -7.81 -15.13
CA PHE A 47 -14.18 -7.62 -13.73
C PHE A 47 -15.13 -6.41 -13.58
N VAL A 48 -14.72 -5.24 -14.07
CA VAL A 48 -15.59 -4.06 -14.25
C VAL A 48 -15.55 -3.73 -15.74
N PRO A 49 -16.63 -3.94 -16.49
CA PRO A 49 -16.66 -3.73 -17.93
C PRO A 49 -16.12 -2.36 -18.36
N GLY A 50 -15.18 -2.35 -19.29
CA GLY A 50 -14.55 -1.13 -19.80
C GLY A 50 -13.54 -0.46 -18.88
N LEU A 51 -13.37 -0.90 -17.61
CA LEU A 51 -12.47 -0.29 -16.65
C LEU A 51 -11.39 -1.25 -16.13
N LEU A 52 -11.80 -2.41 -15.64
CA LEU A 52 -10.90 -3.37 -14.99
C LEU A 52 -11.14 -4.78 -15.54
N GLN A 53 -10.04 -5.49 -15.75
CA GLN A 53 -10.05 -6.92 -16.04
C GLN A 53 -9.04 -7.65 -15.14
N LEU A 54 -9.25 -8.95 -15.00
CA LEU A 54 -8.40 -9.83 -14.21
C LEU A 54 -7.46 -10.59 -15.16
N ARG A 55 -6.16 -10.48 -14.93
CA ARG A 55 -5.12 -11.16 -15.66
C ARG A 55 -3.96 -11.52 -14.75
N LEU A 56 -3.75 -12.80 -14.50
CA LEU A 56 -2.71 -13.27 -13.58
C LEU A 56 -1.32 -13.13 -14.19
N ILE A 57 -0.42 -12.47 -13.45
CA ILE A 57 1.00 -12.31 -13.80
C ILE A 57 1.88 -12.56 -12.56
N SER A 58 3.04 -13.20 -12.81
CA SER A 58 4.13 -13.33 -11.84
C SER A 58 5.17 -12.23 -12.09
N ASN A 59 5.19 -11.21 -11.24
CA ASN A 59 6.08 -10.05 -11.35
C ASN A 59 7.36 -10.28 -10.55
N THR A 60 8.50 -10.42 -11.23
CA THR A 60 9.83 -10.61 -10.62
C THR A 60 10.58 -9.31 -10.37
N GLY A 61 10.03 -8.16 -10.80
CA GLY A 61 10.61 -6.84 -10.64
C GLY A 61 9.88 -5.96 -9.63
N ALA A 62 10.10 -4.66 -9.79
CA ALA A 62 9.31 -3.59 -9.20
C ALA A 62 8.29 -3.03 -10.20
N ALA A 63 7.64 -1.90 -9.89
CA ALA A 63 6.74 -1.22 -10.80
C ALA A 63 7.42 -0.95 -12.16
N PHE A 64 6.64 -1.02 -13.25
CA PHE A 64 7.13 -0.85 -14.63
C PHE A 64 8.27 -1.81 -15.01
N ASN A 65 8.30 -3.00 -14.41
CA ASN A 65 9.32 -4.03 -14.65
C ASN A 65 10.77 -3.59 -14.33
N LEU A 66 10.93 -2.55 -13.52
CA LEU A 66 12.24 -2.12 -13.04
C LEU A 66 12.85 -3.23 -12.17
N PHE A 67 14.18 -3.42 -12.28
CA PHE A 67 14.91 -4.45 -11.53
C PHE A 67 14.36 -5.87 -11.75
N ASN A 68 13.92 -6.17 -12.97
CA ASN A 68 13.43 -7.51 -13.32
C ASN A 68 14.45 -8.59 -12.94
N GLY A 69 13.98 -9.66 -12.26
CA GLY A 69 14.81 -10.73 -11.74
C GLY A 69 15.49 -10.44 -10.38
N ALA A 70 15.47 -9.18 -9.89
CA ALA A 70 16.08 -8.82 -8.60
C ALA A 70 15.15 -9.08 -7.39
N THR A 71 14.32 -10.11 -7.45
CA THR A 71 13.29 -10.41 -6.44
C THR A 71 13.84 -10.51 -5.02
N PHE A 72 15.00 -11.14 -4.84
CA PHE A 72 15.64 -11.25 -3.53
C PHE A 72 16.02 -9.87 -2.96
N LEU A 73 16.64 -9.02 -3.78
CA LEU A 73 17.00 -7.66 -3.37
C LEU A 73 15.77 -6.82 -3.02
N LEU A 74 14.72 -6.91 -3.84
CA LEU A 74 13.44 -6.25 -3.58
C LEU A 74 12.76 -6.81 -2.32
N GLY A 75 12.91 -8.09 -2.03
CA GLY A 75 12.48 -8.71 -0.78
C GLY A 75 13.21 -8.15 0.44
N LEU A 76 14.54 -8.02 0.36
CA LEU A 76 15.35 -7.39 1.41
C LEU A 76 14.97 -5.93 1.65
N LEU A 77 14.75 -5.18 0.56
CA LEU A 77 14.28 -3.80 0.64
C LEU A 77 12.90 -3.71 1.34
N SER A 78 11.96 -4.58 0.96
CA SER A 78 10.65 -4.65 1.62
C SER A 78 10.78 -4.95 3.10
N LEU A 79 11.67 -5.85 3.50
CA LEU A 79 11.95 -6.15 4.91
C LEU A 79 12.53 -4.95 5.65
N ALA A 80 13.52 -4.28 5.07
CA ALA A 80 14.15 -3.10 5.67
C ALA A 80 13.12 -1.95 5.86
N VAL A 81 12.29 -1.69 4.83
CA VAL A 81 11.21 -0.69 4.91
C VAL A 81 10.19 -1.08 5.98
N THR A 82 9.77 -2.36 6.02
CA THR A 82 8.84 -2.87 7.03
C THR A 82 9.36 -2.61 8.45
N ILE A 83 10.62 -2.97 8.72
CA ILE A 83 11.25 -2.75 10.04
C ILE A 83 11.30 -1.25 10.37
N GLY A 84 11.72 -0.42 9.43
CA GLY A 84 11.79 1.03 9.59
C GLY A 84 10.43 1.66 9.93
N LEU A 85 9.39 1.27 9.20
CA LEU A 85 8.01 1.73 9.44
C LEU A 85 7.48 1.25 10.80
N MET A 86 7.72 -0.02 11.16
CA MET A 86 7.31 -0.54 12.46
C MET A 86 7.99 0.20 13.63
N VAL A 87 9.30 0.44 13.53
CA VAL A 87 10.06 1.20 14.53
C VAL A 87 9.51 2.63 14.63
N TRP A 88 9.21 3.26 13.50
CA TRP A 88 8.64 4.62 13.49
C TRP A 88 7.27 4.66 14.16
N ILE A 89 6.34 3.79 13.75
CA ILE A 89 5.00 3.69 14.35
C ILE A 89 5.11 3.40 15.86
N TRP A 90 6.05 2.54 16.25
CA TRP A 90 6.26 2.21 17.66
C TRP A 90 6.73 3.40 18.49
N ARG A 91 7.69 4.17 17.97
CA ARG A 91 8.26 5.34 18.66
C ARG A 91 7.30 6.53 18.70
N ALA A 92 6.55 6.76 17.65
CA ALA A 92 5.64 7.88 17.55
C ALA A 92 4.41 7.74 18.48
N GLY A 93 3.93 6.52 18.72
CA GLY A 93 2.76 6.20 19.55
C GLY A 93 1.43 6.66 18.98
N GLN A 94 1.29 7.93 18.62
CA GLN A 94 0.13 8.55 17.96
C GLN A 94 0.61 9.46 16.84
N MET A 95 -0.18 9.54 15.75
CA MET A 95 0.10 10.40 14.60
C MET A 95 -1.17 11.13 14.14
N PRO A 96 -1.06 12.31 13.52
CA PRO A 96 -2.17 12.92 12.79
C PRO A 96 -2.82 11.91 11.84
N ILE A 97 -4.14 11.99 11.66
CA ILE A 97 -4.90 10.95 10.97
C ILE A 97 -4.34 10.60 9.59
N TRP A 98 -4.02 11.60 8.77
CA TRP A 98 -3.51 11.38 7.42
C TRP A 98 -2.13 10.73 7.41
N GLN A 99 -1.24 11.17 8.30
CA GLN A 99 0.07 10.55 8.48
C GLN A 99 -0.05 9.12 8.99
N GLY A 100 -0.92 8.87 9.99
CA GLY A 100 -1.16 7.53 10.52
C GLY A 100 -1.75 6.57 9.48
N LEU A 101 -2.70 7.04 8.64
CA LEU A 101 -3.23 6.27 7.53
C LEU A 101 -2.16 5.97 6.49
N ALA A 102 -1.35 6.96 6.11
CA ALA A 102 -0.26 6.77 5.16
C ALA A 102 0.73 5.71 5.65
N MET A 103 1.14 5.77 6.93
CA MET A 103 2.04 4.78 7.53
C MET A 103 1.40 3.38 7.56
N SER A 104 0.11 3.30 7.84
CA SER A 104 -0.63 2.03 7.87
C SER A 104 -0.73 1.40 6.50
N PHE A 105 -1.08 2.19 5.49
CA PHE A 105 -1.21 1.73 4.10
C PHE A 105 0.14 1.30 3.53
N LEU A 106 1.18 2.11 3.75
CA LEU A 106 2.52 1.79 3.30
C LEU A 106 3.05 0.50 3.96
N LEU A 107 2.85 0.35 5.27
CA LEU A 107 3.28 -0.85 6.00
C LEU A 107 2.54 -2.09 5.50
N GLY A 108 1.21 -2.04 5.39
CA GLY A 108 0.40 -3.17 4.93
C GLY A 108 0.77 -3.61 3.51
N GLY A 109 0.88 -2.66 2.57
CA GLY A 109 1.27 -2.94 1.19
C GLY A 109 2.70 -3.45 1.06
N THR A 110 3.66 -2.87 1.81
CA THR A 110 5.05 -3.34 1.81
C THR A 110 5.17 -4.77 2.32
N ILE A 111 4.47 -5.12 3.39
CA ILE A 111 4.45 -6.51 3.92
C ILE A 111 3.79 -7.43 2.89
N GLY A 112 2.66 -7.04 2.28
CA GLY A 112 1.94 -7.85 1.30
C GLY A 112 2.82 -8.26 0.11
N ASN A 113 3.46 -7.30 -0.54
CA ASN A 113 4.39 -7.57 -1.66
C ASN A 113 5.70 -8.21 -1.19
N GLY A 114 6.16 -7.93 0.02
CA GLY A 114 7.32 -8.57 0.62
C GLY A 114 7.11 -10.06 0.87
N LEU A 115 5.96 -10.45 1.44
CA LEU A 115 5.61 -11.84 1.70
C LEU A 115 5.59 -12.68 0.42
N ASP A 116 5.04 -12.16 -0.67
CA ASP A 116 5.04 -12.85 -1.96
C ASP A 116 6.48 -13.09 -2.43
N ARG A 117 7.36 -12.10 -2.39
CA ARG A 117 8.77 -12.23 -2.79
C ARG A 117 9.50 -13.29 -1.99
N TRP A 118 9.29 -13.36 -0.68
CA TRP A 118 9.93 -14.35 0.19
C TRP A 118 9.38 -15.76 0.02
N ARG A 119 8.07 -15.89 -0.27
CA ARG A 119 7.41 -17.22 -0.34
C ARG A 119 7.41 -17.79 -1.75
N LEU A 120 7.25 -16.94 -2.78
CA LEU A 120 6.98 -17.35 -4.14
C LEU A 120 8.12 -16.99 -5.11
N GLY A 121 9.05 -16.11 -4.71
CA GLY A 121 10.07 -15.58 -5.60
C GLY A 121 9.56 -14.54 -6.61
N HIS A 122 8.31 -14.11 -6.51
CA HIS A 122 7.69 -13.08 -7.35
C HIS A 122 6.51 -12.44 -6.61
N VAL A 123 6.00 -11.33 -7.12
CA VAL A 123 4.74 -10.74 -6.66
C VAL A 123 3.62 -11.19 -7.58
N THR A 124 2.47 -11.55 -6.98
CA THR A 124 1.26 -11.89 -7.71
C THR A 124 0.50 -10.63 -8.07
N ASP A 125 0.44 -10.29 -9.37
CA ASP A 125 -0.35 -9.19 -9.90
C ASP A 125 -1.52 -9.73 -10.72
N PHE A 126 -2.70 -9.09 -10.59
CA PHE A 126 -3.91 -9.63 -11.24
C PHE A 126 -4.95 -8.59 -11.64
N LEU A 127 -4.78 -7.31 -11.32
CA LEU A 127 -5.67 -6.20 -11.70
C LEU A 127 -5.07 -5.45 -12.89
N GLN A 128 -5.78 -5.38 -14.02
CA GLN A 128 -5.37 -4.65 -15.20
C GLN A 128 -6.39 -3.58 -15.57
N LEU A 129 -5.93 -2.34 -15.76
CA LEU A 129 -6.75 -1.28 -16.32
C LEU A 129 -6.96 -1.51 -17.83
N VAL A 130 -8.19 -1.34 -18.29
CA VAL A 130 -8.55 -1.51 -19.71
C VAL A 130 -8.33 -0.23 -20.52
N PRO A 131 -8.71 0.97 -20.02
CA PRO A 131 -8.70 2.19 -20.84
C PRO A 131 -7.29 2.78 -21.04
N VAL A 132 -6.29 2.33 -20.29
CA VAL A 132 -4.92 2.85 -20.32
C VAL A 132 -3.90 1.72 -20.27
N ASP A 133 -2.77 1.91 -20.94
CA ASP A 133 -1.63 0.99 -20.81
C ASP A 133 -0.90 1.25 -19.48
N PHE A 134 -1.34 0.52 -18.47
CA PHE A 134 -0.81 0.59 -17.11
C PHE A 134 -0.36 -0.82 -16.67
N PRO A 135 0.76 -0.93 -15.96
CA PRO A 135 1.20 -2.21 -15.42
C PRO A 135 0.10 -2.93 -14.63
N ILE A 136 0.06 -4.25 -14.73
CA ILE A 136 -0.84 -5.06 -13.92
C ILE A 136 -0.39 -4.94 -12.48
N PHE A 137 -1.32 -4.80 -11.55
CA PHE A 137 -1.07 -4.49 -10.15
C PHE A 137 -1.95 -5.36 -9.21
N ASN A 138 -1.83 -5.14 -7.91
CA ASN A 138 -2.51 -5.88 -6.86
C ASN A 138 -3.03 -4.96 -5.73
N GLY A 139 -3.63 -5.54 -4.69
CA GLY A 139 -4.16 -4.79 -3.54
C GLY A 139 -3.09 -4.06 -2.73
N ALA A 140 -1.88 -4.63 -2.60
CA ALA A 140 -0.77 -3.98 -1.92
C ALA A 140 -0.30 -2.71 -2.65
N ASP A 141 -0.29 -2.72 -4.00
CA ASP A 141 0.07 -1.55 -4.80
C ASP A 141 -0.97 -0.44 -4.65
N VAL A 142 -2.26 -0.79 -4.60
CA VAL A 142 -3.34 0.17 -4.28
C VAL A 142 -3.10 0.79 -2.90
N ALA A 143 -2.78 -0.01 -1.89
CA ALA A 143 -2.49 0.50 -0.54
C ALA A 143 -1.28 1.45 -0.54
N ILE A 144 -0.19 1.11 -1.23
CA ILE A 144 1.00 1.97 -1.35
C ILE A 144 0.65 3.30 -2.03
N ASN A 145 -0.15 3.29 -3.10
CA ASN A 145 -0.60 4.52 -3.76
C ASN A 145 -1.49 5.38 -2.85
N LEU A 146 -2.40 4.76 -2.09
CA LEU A 146 -3.21 5.46 -1.09
C LEU A 146 -2.34 6.07 0.02
N ALA A 147 -1.24 5.43 0.41
CA ALA A 147 -0.28 6.01 1.36
C ALA A 147 0.33 7.31 0.82
N VAL A 148 0.72 7.33 -0.45
CA VAL A 148 1.25 8.54 -1.11
C VAL A 148 0.21 9.67 -1.11
N ILE A 149 -1.04 9.37 -1.43
CA ILE A 149 -2.15 10.34 -1.39
C ILE A 149 -2.33 10.88 0.03
N CYS A 150 -2.36 10.01 1.05
CA CYS A 150 -2.50 10.42 2.44
C CYS A 150 -1.33 11.31 2.91
N PHE A 151 -0.09 11.00 2.52
CA PHE A 151 1.05 11.89 2.78
C PHE A 151 0.91 13.25 2.10
N GLY A 152 0.42 13.28 0.87
CA GLY A 152 0.13 14.54 0.16
C GLY A 152 -0.91 15.39 0.90
N ILE A 153 -2.01 14.79 1.35
CA ILE A 153 -3.05 15.48 2.13
C ILE A 153 -2.47 15.98 3.46
N ASP A 154 -1.67 15.18 4.17
CA ASP A 154 -1.01 15.60 5.43
C ASP A 154 -0.11 16.81 5.20
N ALA A 155 0.71 16.80 4.15
CA ALA A 155 1.59 17.91 3.83
C ALA A 155 0.84 19.21 3.50
N LEU A 156 -0.27 19.12 2.75
CA LEU A 156 -1.10 20.27 2.41
C LEU A 156 -1.82 20.84 3.64
N THR A 157 -2.39 19.98 4.47
CA THR A 157 -3.13 20.43 5.68
C THR A 157 -2.23 21.07 6.72
N ARG A 158 -0.98 20.64 6.85
CA ARG A 158 0.01 21.26 7.76
C ARG A 158 0.45 22.64 7.29
N ARG A 159 0.64 22.83 5.97
CA ARG A 159 1.03 24.15 5.42
C ARG A 159 -0.02 25.22 5.69
N HIS A 160 -1.32 24.89 5.54
CA HIS A 160 -2.40 25.84 5.81
C HIS A 160 -2.46 26.24 7.30
N GLY A 161 -2.17 25.32 8.22
CA GLY A 161 -2.13 25.61 9.66
C GLY A 161 -0.97 26.51 10.11
N GLN A 162 0.09 26.67 9.30
CA GLN A 162 1.24 27.53 9.61
C GLN A 162 1.09 28.95 9.08
N GLN A 163 0.27 29.18 8.05
CA GLN A 163 0.06 30.51 7.44
C GLN A 163 -0.91 31.41 8.24
N HIS A 164 -1.64 30.86 9.20
CA HIS A 164 -2.59 31.57 10.05
C HIS A 164 -2.08 31.76 11.49
N LYS A 165 -0.79 31.57 11.74
CA LYS A 165 -0.10 31.90 12.97
C LYS A 165 0.84 33.08 12.78
#